data_1f20499a6b70ea58fb966c3e39f22c9a
#
_entry.id   1f20499a6b70ea58fb966c3e39f22c9a
#
_cell.length_a   1.000
_cell.length_b   1.000
_cell.length_c   1.000
_cell.angle_alpha   90.00
_cell.angle_beta   90.00
_cell.angle_gamma   90.00
#
_symmetry.space_group_name_H-M   'P 1'
#
loop_
_entity.id
_entity.type
_entity.pdbx_description
1 polymer ?
#
loop_
_entity_poly.entity_id
_entity_poly.type
_entity_poly.pdbx_seq_one_letter_code
_entity_poly.pdbx_strand_id
1 'polypeptide(L)'
;MKKLITCLSFALAAVSVGYAAVTPLWMRDARISPDGSEIVFCYKGDIYKVSAQGGTAVQLTTQASYEANPVWSPDGEQIAFASDRNGNFDLFIMSADGGAARRLTYHSASEIPSTFTPDGKYVLFSASIQDPATSALFPTSAMTELYRVPVEGGNTEQVLGTPAEWVCFDKAGSNFLYQDRKGFEDEWRKHHTSSIARDIWLYDTQTGEHTNLTNRDGEDRNPVYAPDGKSVYFLSERNGGSFNVYSF
;
A
#
# COMPACT_ATOMS: atom_id res chain seq x y z
N MET A 1 -46.01 38.80 -58.92
CA MET A 1 -44.72 38.07 -58.73
C MET A 1 -44.51 37.84 -57.25
N LYS A 2 -44.76 36.64 -56.75
CA LYS A 2 -44.58 36.26 -55.34
C LYS A 2 -43.23 35.58 -55.26
N LYS A 3 -42.26 36.13 -54.49
CA LYS A 3 -40.98 35.52 -54.21
C LYS A 3 -41.15 34.51 -53.07
N LEU A 4 -40.83 33.23 -53.36
CA LEU A 4 -40.78 32.18 -52.40
C LEU A 4 -39.39 32.19 -51.74
N ILE A 5 -39.34 32.44 -50.45
CA ILE A 5 -38.10 32.36 -49.65
C ILE A 5 -38.10 30.96 -49.01
N THR A 6 -37.18 30.10 -49.49
CA THR A 6 -36.95 28.78 -48.95
C THR A 6 -35.93 28.90 -47.79
N CYS A 7 -36.38 28.74 -46.56
CA CYS A 7 -35.48 28.60 -45.41
C CYS A 7 -34.90 27.20 -45.36
N LEU A 8 -33.59 27.08 -45.57
CA LEU A 8 -32.85 25.83 -45.41
C LEU A 8 -32.43 25.71 -43.92
N SER A 9 -33.13 24.85 -43.19
CA SER A 9 -32.79 24.53 -41.79
C SER A 9 -31.66 23.52 -41.76
N PHE A 10 -30.46 23.94 -41.34
CA PHE A 10 -29.36 23.03 -41.04
C PHE A 10 -29.60 22.38 -39.66
N ALA A 11 -29.94 21.11 -39.62
CA ALA A 11 -29.96 20.32 -38.40
C ALA A 11 -28.51 19.93 -38.04
N LEU A 12 -27.95 20.54 -37.00
CA LEU A 12 -26.67 20.12 -36.41
C LEU A 12 -26.91 18.81 -35.64
N ALA A 13 -26.56 17.68 -36.23
CA ALA A 13 -26.50 16.42 -35.49
C ALA A 13 -25.30 16.44 -34.53
N ALA A 14 -25.57 16.59 -33.22
CA ALA A 14 -24.56 16.39 -32.20
C ALA A 14 -24.19 14.91 -32.15
N VAL A 15 -23.05 14.53 -32.73
CA VAL A 15 -22.46 13.21 -32.54
C VAL A 15 -21.90 13.17 -31.11
N SER A 16 -22.64 12.57 -30.18
CA SER A 16 -22.11 12.22 -28.88
C SER A 16 -21.13 11.03 -29.09
N VAL A 17 -19.84 11.33 -29.05
CA VAL A 17 -18.81 10.29 -28.96
C VAL A 17 -18.95 9.69 -27.56
N GLY A 18 -19.67 8.60 -27.45
CA GLY A 18 -19.73 7.80 -26.25
C GLY A 18 -18.34 7.20 -26.03
N TYR A 19 -17.57 7.74 -25.11
CA TYR A 19 -16.42 7.04 -24.58
C TYR A 19 -16.93 5.78 -23.89
N ALA A 20 -16.66 4.61 -24.46
CA ALA A 20 -16.84 3.36 -23.73
C ALA A 20 -16.02 3.48 -22.42
N ALA A 21 -16.70 3.38 -21.29
CA ALA A 21 -16.02 3.36 -20.00
C ALA A 21 -15.07 2.16 -20.01
N VAL A 22 -13.78 2.42 -20.11
CA VAL A 22 -12.75 1.39 -19.98
C VAL A 22 -12.73 1.00 -18.51
N THR A 23 -13.18 -0.21 -18.19
CA THR A 23 -13.03 -0.76 -16.85
C THR A 23 -11.53 -1.06 -16.64
N PRO A 24 -10.83 -0.33 -15.77
CA PRO A 24 -9.43 -0.60 -15.53
C PRO A 24 -9.30 -1.96 -14.83
N LEU A 25 -8.52 -2.86 -15.42
CA LEU A 25 -8.18 -4.15 -14.83
C LEU A 25 -6.84 -4.03 -14.11
N TRP A 26 -6.66 -4.78 -13.01
CA TRP A 26 -5.38 -4.88 -12.31
C TRP A 26 -4.95 -3.60 -11.58
N MET A 27 -5.87 -2.83 -11.04
CA MET A 27 -5.55 -1.83 -10.02
C MET A 27 -5.09 -2.55 -8.74
N ARG A 28 -4.00 -2.06 -8.14
CA ARG A 28 -3.37 -2.66 -6.95
C ARG A 28 -3.04 -1.60 -5.92
N ASP A 29 -2.79 -2.03 -4.70
CA ASP A 29 -2.21 -1.25 -3.60
C ASP A 29 -2.96 0.06 -3.34
N ALA A 30 -4.30 0.01 -3.40
CA ALA A 30 -5.11 1.19 -3.16
C ALA A 30 -5.03 1.65 -1.70
N ARG A 31 -4.81 2.95 -1.48
CA ARG A 31 -4.75 3.60 -0.17
C ARG A 31 -5.55 4.89 -0.17
N ILE A 32 -6.43 5.02 0.80
CA ILE A 32 -7.18 6.26 1.01
C ILE A 32 -6.33 7.29 1.76
N SER A 33 -6.47 8.57 1.42
CA SER A 33 -5.82 9.68 2.12
C SER A 33 -6.31 9.80 3.57
N PRO A 34 -5.53 10.41 4.49
CA PRO A 34 -5.91 10.53 5.89
C PRO A 34 -7.23 11.27 6.12
N ASP A 35 -7.58 12.20 5.25
CA ASP A 35 -8.85 12.95 5.28
C ASP A 35 -10.01 12.22 4.57
N GLY A 36 -9.73 11.08 3.91
CA GLY A 36 -10.71 10.29 3.18
C GLY A 36 -11.15 10.86 1.83
N SER A 37 -10.52 11.92 1.33
CA SER A 37 -10.94 12.62 0.11
C SER A 37 -10.38 12.04 -1.18
N GLU A 38 -9.22 11.41 -1.12
CA GLU A 38 -8.46 10.91 -2.27
C GLU A 38 -8.02 9.45 -2.08
N ILE A 39 -7.81 8.77 -3.19
CA ILE A 39 -7.27 7.40 -3.22
C ILE A 39 -6.06 7.40 -4.16
N VAL A 40 -4.92 6.91 -3.68
CA VAL A 40 -3.79 6.52 -4.52
C VAL A 40 -3.82 5.02 -4.79
N PHE A 41 -3.37 4.62 -5.96
CA PHE A 41 -3.32 3.21 -6.35
C PHE A 41 -2.28 2.98 -7.44
N CYS A 42 -1.85 1.73 -7.61
CA CYS A 42 -0.95 1.33 -8.68
C CYS A 42 -1.74 0.80 -9.88
N TYR A 43 -1.34 1.24 -11.07
CA TYR A 43 -1.87 0.75 -12.33
C TYR A 43 -0.80 0.75 -13.41
N LYS A 44 -0.56 -0.41 -14.03
CA LYS A 44 0.45 -0.62 -15.08
C LYS A 44 1.89 -0.19 -14.72
N GLY A 45 2.25 -0.31 -13.44
CA GLY A 45 3.59 0.04 -12.96
C GLY A 45 3.75 1.48 -12.50
N ASP A 46 2.71 2.31 -12.61
CA ASP A 46 2.72 3.70 -12.14
C ASP A 46 1.73 3.94 -11.01
N ILE A 47 1.95 5.03 -10.27
CA ILE A 47 1.06 5.50 -9.22
C ILE A 47 0.08 6.51 -9.81
N TYR A 48 -1.19 6.33 -9.49
CA TYR A 48 -2.30 7.21 -9.84
C TYR A 48 -3.03 7.71 -8.61
N LYS A 49 -3.66 8.86 -8.74
CA LYS A 49 -4.52 9.47 -7.71
C LYS A 49 -5.90 9.77 -8.29
N VAL A 50 -6.94 9.54 -7.50
CA VAL A 50 -8.33 9.83 -7.87
C VAL A 50 -9.10 10.29 -6.63
N SER A 51 -10.14 11.14 -6.82
CA SER A 51 -11.06 11.46 -5.74
C SER A 51 -11.76 10.21 -5.20
N ALA A 52 -11.96 10.10 -3.89
CA ALA A 52 -12.72 9.02 -3.26
C ALA A 52 -14.19 8.98 -3.73
N GLN A 53 -14.69 10.08 -4.32
CA GLN A 53 -16.02 10.13 -4.95
C GLN A 53 -16.01 9.62 -6.40
N GLY A 54 -14.85 9.19 -6.90
CA GLY A 54 -14.66 8.78 -8.29
C GLY A 54 -14.30 9.93 -9.21
N GLY A 55 -14.20 9.64 -10.51
CA GLY A 55 -13.82 10.62 -11.53
C GLY A 55 -12.64 10.17 -12.36
N THR A 56 -11.88 11.13 -12.90
CA THR A 56 -10.69 10.86 -13.71
C THR A 56 -9.47 10.75 -12.81
N ALA A 57 -8.75 9.62 -12.93
CA ALA A 57 -7.50 9.43 -12.23
C ALA A 57 -6.37 10.24 -12.88
N VAL A 58 -5.50 10.81 -12.05
CA VAL A 58 -4.30 11.53 -12.46
C VAL A 58 -3.09 10.64 -12.22
N GLN A 59 -2.24 10.50 -13.22
CA GLN A 59 -0.97 9.77 -13.12
C GLN A 59 0.05 10.63 -12.39
N LEU A 60 0.64 10.12 -11.31
CA LEU A 60 1.62 10.84 -10.49
C LEU A 60 3.07 10.49 -10.86
N THR A 61 3.30 9.27 -11.36
CA THR A 61 4.63 8.80 -11.80
C THR A 61 4.62 8.42 -13.27
N THR A 62 5.74 8.62 -13.95
CA THR A 62 5.89 8.38 -15.40
C THR A 62 7.26 7.77 -15.74
N GLN A 63 7.94 7.19 -14.77
CA GLN A 63 9.27 6.59 -14.97
C GLN A 63 9.13 5.24 -15.67
N ALA A 64 10.15 4.85 -16.43
CA ALA A 64 10.23 3.51 -17.03
C ALA A 64 10.65 2.47 -15.98
N SER A 65 9.93 2.41 -14.87
CA SER A 65 10.15 1.54 -13.72
C SER A 65 8.82 1.03 -13.21
N TYR A 66 8.85 0.11 -12.27
CA TYR A 66 7.65 -0.36 -11.58
C TYR A 66 7.56 0.30 -10.22
N GLU A 67 6.48 1.03 -9.97
CA GLU A 67 6.13 1.62 -8.69
C GLU A 67 5.05 0.79 -7.99
N ALA A 68 5.21 0.60 -6.67
CA ALA A 68 4.34 -0.26 -5.87
C ALA A 68 4.12 0.31 -4.45
N ASN A 69 3.07 -0.18 -3.79
CA ASN A 69 2.76 0.04 -2.38
C ASN A 69 2.83 1.52 -1.94
N PRO A 70 2.10 2.44 -2.59
CA PRO A 70 2.05 3.83 -2.14
C PRO A 70 1.42 3.93 -0.76
N VAL A 71 1.99 4.77 0.10
CA VAL A 71 1.47 5.07 1.45
C VAL A 71 1.46 6.58 1.67
N TRP A 72 0.40 7.08 2.29
CA TRP A 72 0.24 8.48 2.60
C TRP A 72 0.96 8.88 3.87
N SER A 73 1.54 10.08 3.89
CA SER A 73 1.93 10.74 5.14
C SER A 73 0.71 11.12 5.97
N PRO A 74 0.83 11.24 7.31
CA PRO A 74 -0.31 11.55 8.19
C PRO A 74 -1.01 12.88 7.90
N ASP A 75 -0.27 13.86 7.35
CA ASP A 75 -0.80 15.17 6.92
C ASP A 75 -1.42 15.14 5.53
N GLY A 76 -1.24 14.05 4.76
CA GLY A 76 -1.72 13.92 3.39
C GLY A 76 -0.90 14.67 2.35
N GLU A 77 0.24 15.27 2.72
CA GLU A 77 1.04 16.10 1.81
C GLU A 77 2.07 15.29 0.99
N GLN A 78 2.41 14.07 1.43
CA GLN A 78 3.43 13.24 0.81
C GLN A 78 2.95 11.81 0.59
N ILE A 79 3.57 11.14 -0.39
CA ILE A 79 3.40 9.72 -0.69
C ILE A 79 4.78 9.08 -0.71
N ALA A 80 4.97 8.04 0.13
CA ALA A 80 6.12 7.15 0.03
C ALA A 80 5.72 5.89 -0.75
N PHE A 81 6.64 5.33 -1.53
CA PHE A 81 6.37 4.18 -2.38
C PHE A 81 7.65 3.41 -2.69
N ALA A 82 7.52 2.17 -3.12
CA ALA A 82 8.61 1.37 -3.63
C ALA A 82 8.79 1.58 -5.14
N SER A 83 10.03 1.64 -5.63
CA SER A 83 10.33 1.70 -7.06
C SER A 83 11.59 0.91 -7.39
N ASP A 84 11.56 0.16 -8.48
CA ASP A 84 12.68 -0.66 -8.96
C ASP A 84 13.61 0.08 -9.94
N ARG A 85 13.49 1.40 -10.06
CA ARG A 85 14.25 2.23 -11.01
C ARG A 85 15.78 2.16 -10.85
N ASN A 86 16.26 1.64 -9.73
CA ASN A 86 17.67 1.44 -9.42
C ASN A 86 18.08 -0.04 -9.38
N GLY A 87 17.24 -0.95 -9.86
CA GLY A 87 17.53 -2.38 -10.02
C GLY A 87 16.81 -3.31 -9.04
N ASN A 88 16.47 -2.82 -7.85
CA ASN A 88 15.62 -3.47 -6.86
C ASN A 88 14.64 -2.44 -6.30
N PHE A 89 13.65 -2.88 -5.55
CA PHE A 89 12.73 -1.96 -4.90
C PHE A 89 13.40 -1.20 -3.77
N ASP A 90 13.53 0.10 -3.96
CA ASP A 90 13.94 1.06 -2.93
C ASP A 90 12.76 1.96 -2.55
N LEU A 91 12.85 2.60 -1.40
CA LEU A 91 11.87 3.60 -0.98
C LEU A 91 12.13 4.94 -1.64
N PHE A 92 11.06 5.52 -2.15
CA PHE A 92 11.01 6.88 -2.66
C PHE A 92 9.90 7.66 -1.96
N ILE A 93 10.04 8.97 -1.94
CA ILE A 93 9.03 9.90 -1.42
C ILE A 93 8.82 11.04 -2.41
N MET A 94 7.57 11.46 -2.58
CA MET A 94 7.20 12.60 -3.43
C MET A 94 6.06 13.38 -2.79
N SER A 95 5.77 14.58 -3.34
CA SER A 95 4.53 15.30 -3.00
C SER A 95 3.30 14.48 -3.39
N ALA A 96 2.22 14.62 -2.63
CA ALA A 96 0.91 14.02 -2.94
C ALA A 96 0.31 14.52 -4.27
N ASP A 97 0.80 15.65 -4.79
CA ASP A 97 0.44 16.19 -6.11
C ASP A 97 1.34 15.69 -7.24
N GLY A 98 2.23 14.76 -6.94
CA GLY A 98 3.21 14.22 -7.89
C GLY A 98 4.46 15.09 -8.00
N GLY A 99 5.23 14.88 -9.07
CA GLY A 99 6.49 15.61 -9.32
C GLY A 99 7.73 14.76 -9.06
N ALA A 100 8.84 15.42 -8.74
CA ALA A 100 10.12 14.73 -8.54
C ALA A 100 10.11 13.88 -7.26
N ALA A 101 10.38 12.59 -7.40
CA ALA A 101 10.54 11.70 -6.27
C ALA A 101 11.99 11.66 -5.79
N ARG A 102 12.20 11.65 -4.48
CA ARG A 102 13.50 11.52 -3.83
C ARG A 102 13.65 10.12 -3.26
N ARG A 103 14.80 9.48 -3.52
CA ARG A 103 15.14 8.17 -2.96
C ARG A 103 15.48 8.30 -1.49
N LEU A 104 14.93 7.41 -0.66
CA LEU A 104 15.17 7.36 0.79
C LEU A 104 16.16 6.28 1.18
N THR A 105 16.15 5.13 0.49
CA THR A 105 16.95 3.96 0.85
C THR A 105 17.83 3.50 -0.30
N TYR A 106 18.89 2.74 0.01
CA TYR A 106 19.96 2.40 -0.95
C TYR A 106 20.47 0.97 -0.78
N HIS A 107 19.72 0.10 -0.11
CA HIS A 107 20.14 -1.28 0.13
C HIS A 107 19.91 -2.16 -1.10
N SER A 108 20.64 -3.28 -1.20
CA SER A 108 20.48 -4.24 -2.31
C SER A 108 19.29 -5.19 -2.15
N ALA A 109 18.70 -5.29 -0.96
CA ALA A 109 17.44 -6.01 -0.75
C ALA A 109 16.26 -5.13 -1.15
N SER A 110 15.16 -5.76 -1.59
CA SER A 110 13.93 -5.03 -1.86
C SER A 110 13.29 -4.53 -0.56
N GLU A 111 12.85 -3.28 -0.58
CA GLU A 111 12.28 -2.55 0.55
C GLU A 111 10.86 -2.12 0.19
N ILE A 112 9.89 -2.55 1.00
CA ILE A 112 8.46 -2.34 0.72
C ILE A 112 7.85 -1.48 1.84
N PRO A 113 7.35 -0.27 1.54
CA PRO A 113 6.78 0.60 2.56
C PRO A 113 5.47 0.04 3.10
N SER A 114 5.25 0.22 4.39
CA SER A 114 4.02 -0.15 5.09
C SER A 114 3.19 1.07 5.49
N THR A 115 3.83 2.06 6.11
CA THR A 115 3.16 3.27 6.61
C THR A 115 4.19 4.32 7.04
N PHE A 116 3.74 5.54 7.29
CA PHE A 116 4.50 6.53 8.05
C PHE A 116 4.29 6.33 9.56
N THR A 117 5.22 6.83 10.37
CA THR A 117 4.96 7.03 11.80
C THR A 117 3.88 8.11 11.98
N PRO A 118 3.09 8.07 13.08
CA PRO A 118 2.03 9.05 13.32
C PRO A 118 2.52 10.50 13.40
N ASP A 119 3.78 10.73 13.78
CA ASP A 119 4.41 12.05 13.79
C ASP A 119 4.96 12.49 12.42
N GLY A 120 4.82 11.65 11.39
CA GLY A 120 5.25 11.92 10.03
C GLY A 120 6.76 11.92 9.80
N LYS A 121 7.57 11.57 10.80
CA LYS A 121 9.04 11.70 10.69
C LYS A 121 9.74 10.53 10.03
N TYR A 122 9.14 9.36 10.03
CA TYR A 122 9.73 8.14 9.49
C TYR A 122 8.75 7.41 8.58
N VAL A 123 9.29 6.70 7.59
CA VAL A 123 8.58 5.67 6.83
C VAL A 123 8.99 4.31 7.37
N LEU A 124 8.02 3.49 7.77
CA LEU A 124 8.22 2.09 8.12
C LEU A 124 8.14 1.23 6.86
N PHE A 125 9.02 0.25 6.78
CA PHE A 125 9.08 -0.66 5.64
C PHE A 125 9.57 -2.05 6.05
N SER A 126 9.22 -3.04 5.26
CA SER A 126 9.67 -4.42 5.42
C SER A 126 10.76 -4.72 4.40
N ALA A 127 11.83 -5.36 4.85
CA ALA A 127 12.94 -5.77 4.01
C ALA A 127 13.62 -7.02 4.58
N SER A 128 14.27 -7.79 3.70
CA SER A 128 15.17 -8.88 4.11
C SER A 128 16.61 -8.36 4.05
N ILE A 129 16.96 -7.49 5.00
CA ILE A 129 18.31 -6.97 5.15
C ILE A 129 19.12 -8.01 5.92
N GLN A 130 20.27 -8.38 5.36
CA GLN A 130 21.09 -9.44 5.94
C GLN A 130 21.76 -8.97 7.23
N ASP A 131 21.51 -9.72 8.29
CA ASP A 131 22.29 -9.61 9.51
C ASP A 131 23.80 -9.86 9.25
N PRO A 132 24.68 -9.37 10.13
CA PRO A 132 26.08 -9.73 10.11
C PRO A 132 26.25 -11.25 10.02
N ALA A 133 27.24 -11.73 9.27
CA ALA A 133 27.45 -13.16 9.04
C ALA A 133 27.53 -14.00 10.32
N THR A 134 27.88 -13.39 11.45
CA THR A 134 27.90 -14.00 12.78
C THR A 134 26.53 -14.24 13.39
N SER A 135 25.49 -13.58 12.88
CA SER A 135 24.10 -13.64 13.34
C SER A 135 23.16 -14.25 12.30
N ALA A 136 23.63 -14.44 11.07
CA ALA A 136 22.83 -14.98 9.97
C ALA A 136 22.57 -16.48 10.17
N LEU A 137 21.44 -16.82 10.79
CA LEU A 137 21.02 -18.20 11.04
C LEU A 137 20.14 -18.78 9.93
N PHE A 138 19.58 -17.95 9.04
CA PHE A 138 18.61 -18.35 8.02
C PHE A 138 18.91 -17.74 6.65
N PRO A 139 18.47 -18.39 5.55
CA PRO A 139 18.49 -17.80 4.22
C PRO A 139 17.64 -16.54 4.21
N THR A 140 18.22 -15.46 3.82
CA THR A 140 17.79 -14.08 4.01
C THR A 140 16.56 -13.66 3.23
N SER A 141 16.17 -14.36 2.17
CA SER A 141 15.08 -13.92 1.28
C SER A 141 13.67 -14.32 1.73
N ALA A 142 13.55 -15.20 2.73
CA ALA A 142 12.26 -15.75 3.15
C ALA A 142 11.60 -14.98 4.32
N MET A 143 12.39 -14.31 5.13
CA MET A 143 11.93 -13.59 6.31
C MET A 143 12.24 -12.11 6.17
N THR A 144 11.21 -11.28 6.24
CA THR A 144 11.35 -9.82 6.25
C THR A 144 11.39 -9.34 7.70
N GLU A 145 12.14 -8.29 7.94
CA GLU A 145 12.18 -7.58 9.21
C GLU A 145 11.58 -6.19 9.03
N LEU A 146 11.20 -5.55 10.10
CA LEU A 146 10.64 -4.20 10.07
C LEU A 146 11.72 -3.15 10.34
N TYR A 147 11.84 -2.21 9.44
CA TYR A 147 12.76 -1.08 9.49
C TYR A 147 12.02 0.24 9.41
N ARG A 148 12.72 1.33 9.70
CA ARG A 148 12.28 2.70 9.44
C ARG A 148 13.42 3.54 8.87
N VAL A 149 13.06 4.54 8.08
CA VAL A 149 13.99 5.54 7.54
C VAL A 149 13.40 6.93 7.74
N PRO A 150 14.22 7.95 8.12
CA PRO A 150 13.71 9.32 8.23
C PRO A 150 13.17 9.83 6.90
N VAL A 151 12.05 10.57 6.92
CA VAL A 151 11.49 11.19 5.70
C VAL A 151 12.43 12.17 5.04
N GLU A 152 13.34 12.79 5.80
CA GLU A 152 14.39 13.66 5.28
C GLU A 152 15.58 12.89 4.67
N GLY A 153 15.57 11.56 4.78
CA GLY A 153 16.70 10.70 4.44
C GLY A 153 17.65 10.49 5.62
N GLY A 154 18.55 9.54 5.49
CA GLY A 154 19.51 9.19 6.55
C GLY A 154 19.66 7.69 6.70
N ASN A 155 20.13 7.26 7.86
CA ASN A 155 20.35 5.86 8.12
C ASN A 155 19.04 5.13 8.41
N THR A 156 18.93 3.92 7.88
CA THR A 156 17.87 2.97 8.22
C THR A 156 18.08 2.41 9.62
N GLU A 157 17.02 2.28 10.38
CA GLU A 157 17.00 1.69 11.72
C GLU A 157 16.06 0.50 11.75
N GLN A 158 16.48 -0.60 12.37
CA GLN A 158 15.63 -1.75 12.62
C GLN A 158 14.64 -1.43 13.76
N VAL A 159 13.35 -1.68 13.51
CA VAL A 159 12.27 -1.51 14.49
C VAL A 159 11.98 -2.83 15.18
N LEU A 160 11.81 -3.90 14.40
CA LEU A 160 11.60 -5.26 14.86
C LEU A 160 12.45 -6.23 14.06
N GLY A 161 13.13 -7.16 14.75
CA GLY A 161 13.75 -8.33 14.14
C GLY A 161 12.76 -9.47 13.86
N THR A 162 11.48 -9.26 14.19
CA THR A 162 10.40 -10.20 13.90
C THR A 162 9.84 -9.90 12.51
N PRO A 163 9.54 -10.93 11.70
CA PRO A 163 8.88 -10.72 10.41
C PRO A 163 7.56 -9.98 10.57
N ALA A 164 7.52 -8.73 10.15
CA ALA A 164 6.36 -7.85 10.25
C ALA A 164 6.13 -7.11 8.93
N GLU A 165 4.92 -7.21 8.42
CA GLU A 165 4.47 -6.59 7.17
C GLU A 165 3.13 -5.86 7.40
N TRP A 166 2.78 -4.91 6.52
CA TRP A 166 1.48 -4.23 6.55
C TRP A 166 1.17 -3.59 7.90
N VAL A 167 2.10 -2.79 8.39
CA VAL A 167 1.96 -2.08 9.67
C VAL A 167 0.87 -1.02 9.58
N CYS A 168 0.02 -0.94 10.60
CA CYS A 168 -1.00 0.09 10.77
C CYS A 168 -1.00 0.57 12.22
N PHE A 169 -0.63 1.83 12.46
CA PHE A 169 -0.65 2.42 13.81
C PHE A 169 -2.08 2.69 14.28
N ASP A 170 -2.26 2.61 15.60
CA ASP A 170 -3.41 3.22 16.25
C ASP A 170 -3.31 4.75 16.16
N LYS A 171 -4.40 5.44 16.44
CA LYS A 171 -4.47 6.90 16.37
C LYS A 171 -3.50 7.62 17.32
N ALA A 172 -3.16 6.98 18.43
CA ALA A 172 -2.25 7.53 19.45
C ALA A 172 -0.77 7.26 19.12
N GLY A 173 -0.48 6.32 18.22
CA GLY A 173 0.87 5.86 17.91
C GLY A 173 1.49 4.99 19.02
N SER A 174 0.68 4.57 19.99
CA SER A 174 1.13 3.73 21.12
C SER A 174 1.24 2.27 20.74
N ASN A 175 0.47 1.85 19.74
CA ASN A 175 0.42 0.49 19.25
C ASN A 175 0.38 0.47 17.74
N PHE A 176 0.81 -0.64 17.17
CA PHE A 176 0.51 -0.92 15.77
C PHE A 176 0.12 -2.38 15.56
N LEU A 177 -0.73 -2.56 14.56
CA LEU A 177 -1.03 -3.87 14.01
C LEU A 177 -0.01 -4.23 12.95
N TYR A 178 0.28 -5.52 12.81
CA TYR A 178 1.05 -6.05 11.70
C TYR A 178 0.59 -7.46 11.37
N GLN A 179 0.85 -7.90 10.16
CA GLN A 179 0.78 -9.32 9.81
C GLN A 179 2.17 -9.93 9.90
N ASP A 180 2.25 -11.14 10.43
CA ASP A 180 3.51 -11.87 10.48
C ASP A 180 3.83 -12.53 9.13
N ARG A 181 5.06 -13.01 8.98
CA ARG A 181 5.49 -13.83 7.87
C ARG A 181 6.23 -15.04 8.40
N LYS A 182 5.61 -16.21 8.30
CA LYS A 182 6.15 -17.46 8.82
C LYS A 182 6.99 -18.23 7.79
N GLY A 183 7.03 -17.76 6.55
CA GLY A 183 7.73 -18.38 5.43
C GLY A 183 7.29 -17.83 4.09
N PHE A 184 7.56 -18.58 3.02
CA PHE A 184 7.13 -18.23 1.67
C PHE A 184 5.86 -18.98 1.31
N GLU A 185 4.81 -18.25 0.93
CA GLU A 185 3.57 -18.78 0.38
C GLU A 185 3.14 -17.90 -0.80
N ASP A 186 2.59 -18.52 -1.85
CA ASP A 186 2.02 -17.80 -2.97
C ASP A 186 0.73 -17.10 -2.54
N GLU A 187 0.69 -15.79 -2.66
CA GLU A 187 -0.50 -14.97 -2.35
C GLU A 187 -1.69 -15.28 -3.27
N TRP A 188 -1.42 -15.86 -4.44
CA TRP A 188 -2.42 -16.21 -5.43
C TRP A 188 -2.89 -17.66 -5.35
N ARG A 189 -2.50 -18.38 -4.28
CA ARG A 189 -2.95 -19.75 -4.07
C ARG A 189 -4.48 -19.84 -4.04
N LYS A 190 -5.02 -20.93 -4.56
CA LYS A 190 -6.45 -21.22 -4.54
C LYS A 190 -6.72 -22.57 -3.88
N HIS A 191 -7.80 -22.65 -3.12
CA HIS A 191 -8.39 -23.89 -2.63
C HIS A 191 -7.53 -24.74 -1.70
N HIS A 192 -6.54 -24.15 -1.02
CA HIS A 192 -5.84 -24.84 0.08
C HIS A 192 -5.50 -23.84 1.19
N THR A 193 -5.45 -24.34 2.42
CA THR A 193 -5.00 -23.59 3.59
C THR A 193 -3.49 -23.77 3.72
N SER A 194 -2.75 -22.67 3.86
CA SER A 194 -1.33 -22.71 4.08
C SER A 194 -0.98 -23.20 5.49
N SER A 195 0.06 -24.01 5.62
CA SER A 195 0.64 -24.36 6.93
C SER A 195 1.46 -23.22 7.56
N ILE A 196 1.76 -22.19 6.76
CA ILE A 196 2.51 -21.00 7.18
C ILE A 196 1.64 -19.74 7.04
N ALA A 197 0.33 -19.90 7.24
CA ALA A 197 -0.66 -18.81 7.18
C ALA A 197 -0.29 -17.69 8.14
N ARG A 198 -0.49 -16.46 7.67
CA ARG A 198 -0.23 -15.25 8.45
C ARG A 198 -1.30 -15.05 9.52
N ASP A 199 -0.87 -14.47 10.64
CA ASP A 199 -1.74 -13.97 11.69
C ASP A 199 -1.59 -12.45 11.83
N ILE A 200 -2.59 -11.82 12.44
CA ILE A 200 -2.55 -10.42 12.81
C ILE A 200 -2.10 -10.29 14.27
N TRP A 201 -1.11 -9.45 14.46
CA TRP A 201 -0.51 -9.18 15.76
C TRP A 201 -0.66 -7.71 16.13
N LEU A 202 -0.78 -7.45 17.41
CA LEU A 202 -0.67 -6.14 18.04
C LEU A 202 0.71 -6.03 18.69
N TYR A 203 1.39 -4.93 18.44
CA TYR A 203 2.64 -4.57 19.10
C TYR A 203 2.45 -3.30 19.92
N ASP A 204 2.78 -3.37 21.21
CA ASP A 204 2.83 -2.22 22.11
C ASP A 204 4.23 -1.59 22.04
N THR A 205 4.30 -0.33 21.56
CA THR A 205 5.57 0.37 21.37
C THR A 205 6.27 0.78 22.65
N GLN A 206 5.56 0.78 23.78
CA GLN A 206 6.10 1.17 25.09
C GLN A 206 6.66 -0.02 25.86
N THR A 207 5.94 -1.15 25.82
CA THR A 207 6.32 -2.35 26.58
C THR A 207 7.13 -3.33 25.74
N GLY A 208 7.02 -3.26 24.39
CA GLY A 208 7.61 -4.24 23.48
C GLY A 208 6.83 -5.56 23.44
N GLU A 209 5.61 -5.61 23.97
CA GLU A 209 4.80 -6.82 24.00
C GLU A 209 4.12 -7.08 22.65
N HIS A 210 4.10 -8.35 22.24
CA HIS A 210 3.40 -8.84 21.06
C HIS A 210 2.19 -9.68 21.47
N THR A 211 1.01 -9.32 20.97
CA THR A 211 -0.24 -10.08 21.20
C THR A 211 -0.80 -10.59 19.88
N ASN A 212 -0.95 -11.90 19.72
CA ASN A 212 -1.61 -12.49 18.55
C ASN A 212 -3.13 -12.33 18.65
N LEU A 213 -3.73 -11.62 17.70
CA LEU A 213 -5.17 -11.30 17.69
C LEU A 213 -6.01 -12.32 16.93
N THR A 214 -5.40 -13.10 16.03
CA THR A 214 -6.14 -14.01 15.13
C THR A 214 -5.65 -15.45 15.16
N ASN A 215 -5.05 -15.89 16.24
CA ASN A 215 -4.50 -17.24 16.46
C ASN A 215 -5.50 -18.37 16.10
N ARG A 216 -5.55 -18.77 14.82
CA ARG A 216 -6.45 -19.77 14.25
C ARG A 216 -5.86 -20.42 13.00
N ASP A 217 -6.47 -21.52 12.55
CA ASP A 217 -6.17 -22.10 11.23
C ASP A 217 -6.63 -21.20 10.09
N GLY A 218 -5.79 -21.04 9.06
CA GLY A 218 -6.02 -20.21 7.89
C GLY A 218 -5.43 -18.81 8.03
N GLU A 219 -5.35 -18.10 6.90
CA GLU A 219 -4.63 -16.83 6.79
C GLU A 219 -5.51 -15.63 7.13
N ASP A 220 -4.96 -14.74 7.94
CA ASP A 220 -5.49 -13.40 8.24
C ASP A 220 -4.42 -12.36 7.88
N ARG A 221 -4.78 -11.32 7.10
CA ARG A 221 -3.81 -10.36 6.56
C ARG A 221 -4.39 -8.97 6.33
N ASN A 222 -3.51 -8.01 6.03
CA ASN A 222 -3.85 -6.62 5.70
C ASN A 222 -4.68 -5.93 6.79
N PRO A 223 -4.23 -5.91 8.07
CA PRO A 223 -5.00 -5.26 9.13
C PRO A 223 -5.02 -3.74 8.95
N VAL A 224 -6.18 -3.13 9.22
CA VAL A 224 -6.33 -1.67 9.29
C VAL A 224 -7.26 -1.30 10.44
N TYR A 225 -6.92 -0.26 11.18
CA TYR A 225 -7.85 0.33 12.14
C TYR A 225 -9.01 1.02 11.42
N ALA A 226 -10.20 0.87 11.98
CA ALA A 226 -11.32 1.70 11.58
C ALA A 226 -11.06 3.18 11.95
N PRO A 227 -11.71 4.14 11.27
CA PRO A 227 -11.54 5.56 11.58
C PRO A 227 -11.88 5.95 13.03
N ASP A 228 -12.75 5.16 13.69
CA ASP A 228 -13.09 5.34 15.10
C ASP A 228 -12.02 4.82 16.07
N GLY A 229 -11.01 4.11 15.57
CA GLY A 229 -9.91 3.53 16.33
C GLY A 229 -10.32 2.39 17.27
N LYS A 230 -11.55 1.84 17.16
CA LYS A 230 -12.08 0.79 18.03
C LYS A 230 -12.12 -0.57 17.36
N SER A 231 -12.40 -0.59 16.07
CA SER A 231 -12.48 -1.81 15.29
C SER A 231 -11.27 -1.97 14.41
N VAL A 232 -10.95 -3.21 14.09
CA VAL A 232 -9.91 -3.59 13.14
C VAL A 232 -10.56 -4.33 11.98
N TYR A 233 -10.34 -3.88 10.76
CA TYR A 233 -10.71 -4.60 9.55
C TYR A 233 -9.51 -5.37 9.01
N PHE A 234 -9.77 -6.53 8.44
CA PHE A 234 -8.72 -7.38 7.88
C PHE A 234 -9.29 -8.36 6.84
N LEU A 235 -8.42 -8.94 6.04
CA LEU A 235 -8.77 -10.01 5.12
C LEU A 235 -8.57 -11.35 5.79
N SER A 236 -9.54 -12.25 5.63
CA SER A 236 -9.50 -13.58 6.22
C SER A 236 -10.07 -14.64 5.29
N GLU A 237 -9.46 -15.82 5.26
CA GLU A 237 -9.94 -16.99 4.53
C GLU A 237 -10.79 -17.95 5.38
N ARG A 238 -11.27 -17.52 6.57
CA ARG A 238 -12.00 -18.36 7.56
C ARG A 238 -13.26 -19.04 7.05
N ASN A 239 -13.83 -18.57 5.94
CA ASN A 239 -15.06 -19.13 5.36
C ASN A 239 -14.79 -19.83 4.01
N GLY A 240 -13.95 -20.88 4.01
CA GLY A 240 -13.82 -21.76 2.86
C GLY A 240 -12.73 -21.41 1.85
N GLY A 241 -11.63 -20.82 2.29
CA GLY A 241 -10.42 -20.61 1.47
C GLY A 241 -10.51 -19.46 0.46
N SER A 242 -11.51 -18.57 0.60
CA SER A 242 -11.59 -17.30 -0.12
C SER A 242 -11.45 -16.15 0.85
N PHE A 243 -10.63 -15.15 0.49
CA PHE A 243 -10.47 -13.96 1.31
C PHE A 243 -11.73 -13.08 1.25
N ASN A 244 -12.23 -12.72 2.43
CA ASN A 244 -13.28 -11.76 2.64
C ASN A 244 -12.87 -10.75 3.71
N VAL A 245 -13.54 -9.61 3.76
CA VAL A 245 -13.31 -8.60 4.81
C VAL A 245 -14.04 -9.00 6.08
N TYR A 246 -13.32 -8.98 7.19
CA TYR A 246 -13.82 -9.21 8.54
C TYR A 246 -13.45 -8.06 9.46
N SER A 247 -14.07 -8.01 10.61
CA SER A 247 -13.73 -7.06 11.69
C SER A 247 -13.87 -7.73 13.07
N PHE A 248 -13.13 -7.22 14.02
CA PHE A 248 -13.31 -7.46 15.45
C PHE A 248 -13.14 -6.16 16.23
#